data_d6e749b7c201e122751f140053623d18
#
_entry.id   d6e749b7c201e122751f140053623d18
#
_cell.length_a   1.000
_cell.length_b   1.000
_cell.length_c   1.000
_cell.angle_alpha   90.00
_cell.angle_beta   90.00
_cell.angle_gamma   90.00
#
_symmetry.space_group_name_H-M   'P 1'
#
loop_
_entity.id
_entity.type
_entity.pdbx_description
1 polymer ?
#
loop_
_entity_poly.entity_id
_entity_poly.type
_entity_poly.pdbx_seq_one_letter_code
_entity_poly.pdbx_strand_id
1 'polypeptide(L)'
;MWTIDQIADHIAESILRXNARLRAEDAVVGVDGLDETTIHPILESGLRAAGFGVWREFPFPTPKKRRAKNSERERCDLVLTEDPGQPVVDLVEIDKREHELAGGLFAPVAEQAAKVEGTNPEDALWLELKVCGQYEFVSGVPIPNTAYTTGVVLAPATDIKKLAKETAIAHAASILILFATNEDTARHDLQIAVHKWLDKSLPIRSPSIRITPIDERIGNAVAAICVTPVKTKFEF
;
A
#
# COMPACT_ATOMS: atom_id res chain seq x y z
N MET A 1 -7.51 14.61 9.06
CA MET A 1 -7.98 13.90 7.82
C MET A 1 -6.86 13.99 6.77
N TRP A 2 -6.46 12.87 6.20
CA TRP A 2 -5.44 12.79 5.15
C TRP A 2 -6.00 13.22 3.79
N THR A 3 -5.12 13.64 2.91
CA THR A 3 -5.41 13.75 1.48
C THR A 3 -4.47 12.81 0.71
N ILE A 4 -4.89 12.39 -0.47
CA ILE A 4 -4.05 11.52 -1.33
C ILE A 4 -2.76 12.25 -1.72
N ASP A 5 -2.84 13.57 -1.89
CA ASP A 5 -1.65 14.39 -2.17
C ASP A 5 -0.64 14.37 -1.02
N GLN A 6 -1.13 14.50 0.22
CA GLN A 6 -0.25 14.40 1.40
C GLN A 6 0.41 13.01 1.50
N ILE A 7 -0.35 11.94 1.25
CA ILE A 7 0.20 10.57 1.26
C ILE A 7 1.30 10.44 0.19
N ALA A 8 1.05 10.95 -1.03
CA ALA A 8 2.04 10.92 -2.11
C ALA A 8 3.31 11.72 -1.73
N ASP A 9 3.14 12.89 -1.09
CA ASP A 9 4.27 13.71 -0.62
C ASP A 9 5.12 12.95 0.41
N HIS A 10 4.48 12.35 1.45
CA HIS A 10 5.21 11.63 2.49
C HIS A 10 5.92 10.37 1.94
N ILE A 11 5.32 9.69 0.96
CA ILE A 11 5.96 8.56 0.30
C ILE A 11 7.18 9.04 -0.49
N ALA A 12 7.04 10.12 -1.27
CA ALA A 12 8.16 10.69 -2.04
C ALA A 12 9.31 11.11 -1.12
N GLU A 13 9.00 11.79 0.00
CA GLU A 13 9.99 12.16 1.02
C GLU A 13 10.69 10.92 1.61
N SER A 14 9.94 9.85 1.83
CA SER A 14 10.51 8.61 2.39
C SER A 14 11.51 7.97 1.44
N ILE A 15 11.19 7.96 0.15
CA ILE A 15 12.09 7.47 -0.91
C ILE A 15 13.34 8.36 -1.00
N LEU A 16 13.17 9.69 -0.97
CA LEU A 16 14.31 10.63 -1.01
C LEU A 16 15.21 10.47 0.21
N ARG A 17 14.66 10.27 1.37
CA ARG A 17 15.44 9.99 2.56
C ARG A 17 16.24 8.66 2.47
N UNK A 18 15.69 7.59 1.80
CA UNK A 18 16.24 6.46 1.62
C UNK A 18 17.29 6.58 0.80
N ASN A 19 17.11 7.32 -0.35
CA ASN A 19 18.15 7.62 -1.35
C ASN A 19 19.36 8.37 -0.75
N ALA A 20 19.11 9.42 -0.03
CA ALA A 20 20.17 10.21 0.63
C ALA A 20 20.99 9.36 1.63
N ARG A 21 20.34 8.47 2.37
CA ARG A 21 21.03 7.58 3.31
C ARG A 21 21.96 6.62 2.56
N LEU A 22 21.45 5.95 1.52
CA LEU A 22 22.24 5.01 0.71
C LEU A 22 23.44 5.70 0.06
N ARG A 23 23.25 6.94 -0.39
CA ARG A 23 24.35 7.77 -0.91
C ARG A 23 25.40 8.04 0.17
N ALA A 24 24.99 8.41 1.36
CA ALA A 24 25.90 8.71 2.47
C ALA A 24 26.68 7.46 2.93
N GLU A 25 26.10 6.28 2.75
CA GLU A 25 26.72 4.98 3.08
C GLU A 25 27.58 4.42 1.93
N ASP A 26 27.69 5.15 0.81
CA ASP A 26 28.33 4.68 -0.44
C ASP A 26 27.80 3.30 -0.88
N ALA A 27 26.50 3.07 -0.70
CA ALA A 27 25.88 1.80 -1.02
C ALA A 27 26.02 1.47 -2.51
N VAL A 28 26.36 0.24 -2.81
CA VAL A 28 26.52 -0.26 -4.19
C VAL A 28 25.18 -0.22 -4.93
N VAL A 29 24.10 -0.56 -4.22
CA VAL A 29 22.74 -0.57 -4.77
C VAL A 29 22.00 0.65 -4.24
N GLY A 30 21.40 1.40 -5.14
CA GLY A 30 20.57 2.57 -4.80
C GLY A 30 19.15 2.18 -4.41
N VAL A 31 18.37 3.19 -4.11
CA VAL A 31 16.94 2.99 -3.80
C VAL A 31 16.21 2.31 -4.97
N ASP A 32 16.67 2.53 -6.17
CA ASP A 32 16.14 1.98 -7.43
C ASP A 32 16.38 0.46 -7.60
N GLY A 33 17.24 -0.13 -6.78
CA GLY A 33 17.47 -1.57 -6.77
C GLY A 33 16.81 -2.30 -5.61
N LEU A 34 16.05 -1.61 -4.78
CA LEU A 34 15.33 -2.20 -3.64
C LEU A 34 14.04 -2.86 -4.10
N ASP A 35 13.76 -4.03 -3.55
CA ASP A 35 12.50 -4.73 -3.81
C ASP A 35 11.35 -4.17 -2.95
N GLU A 36 10.14 -4.61 -3.26
CA GLU A 36 8.91 -4.23 -2.57
C GLU A 36 9.01 -4.49 -1.06
N THR A 37 9.55 -5.65 -0.67
CA THR A 37 9.66 -6.01 0.76
C THR A 37 10.60 -5.10 1.54
N THR A 38 11.64 -4.59 0.89
CA THR A 38 12.58 -3.64 1.47
C THR A 38 12.01 -2.23 1.52
N ILE A 39 11.19 -1.86 0.55
CA ILE A 39 10.53 -0.55 0.50
C ILE A 39 9.45 -0.42 1.58
N HIS A 40 8.69 -1.49 1.90
CA HIS A 40 7.62 -1.46 2.91
C HIS A 40 8.03 -0.80 4.24
N PRO A 41 9.11 -1.24 4.94
CA PRO A 41 9.50 -0.61 6.21
C PRO A 41 9.98 0.84 6.05
N ILE A 42 10.47 1.23 4.87
CA ILE A 42 10.88 2.61 4.59
C ILE A 42 9.62 3.50 4.58
N LEU A 43 8.57 3.08 3.88
CA LEU A 43 7.30 3.81 3.85
C LEU A 43 6.64 3.84 5.23
N GLU A 44 6.61 2.70 5.93
CA GLU A 44 6.08 2.64 7.29
C GLU A 44 6.75 3.69 8.20
N SER A 45 8.09 3.70 8.20
CA SER A 45 8.87 4.64 9.03
C SER A 45 8.54 6.10 8.66
N GLY A 46 8.46 6.40 7.37
CA GLY A 46 8.16 7.75 6.89
C GLY A 46 6.76 8.21 7.25
N LEU A 47 5.77 7.35 7.08
CA LEU A 47 4.37 7.65 7.40
C LEU A 47 4.17 7.78 8.92
N ARG A 48 4.84 6.95 9.73
CA ARG A 48 4.83 7.10 11.19
C ARG A 48 5.45 8.44 11.61
N ALA A 49 6.56 8.83 10.98
CA ALA A 49 7.21 10.12 11.27
C ALA A 49 6.32 11.31 10.87
N ALA A 50 5.42 11.11 9.90
CA ALA A 50 4.41 12.11 9.51
C ALA A 50 3.20 12.16 10.45
N GLY A 51 3.16 11.29 11.46
CA GLY A 51 2.12 11.31 12.50
C GLY A 51 0.98 10.31 12.30
N PHE A 52 1.08 9.40 11.33
CA PHE A 52 0.04 8.39 11.10
C PHE A 52 0.28 7.14 11.97
N GLY A 53 -0.79 6.48 12.37
CA GLY A 53 -0.71 5.09 12.78
C GLY A 53 -0.53 4.24 11.53
N VAL A 54 0.41 3.29 11.55
CA VAL A 54 0.70 2.46 10.37
C VAL A 54 0.71 0.98 10.78
N TRP A 55 -0.06 0.18 10.07
CA TRP A 55 -0.25 -1.25 10.32
C TRP A 55 0.10 -2.01 9.04
N ARG A 56 1.15 -2.81 9.09
CA ARG A 56 1.59 -3.62 7.93
C ARG A 56 0.92 -4.98 7.93
N GLU A 57 0.71 -5.51 6.72
CA GLU A 57 0.17 -6.85 6.54
C GLU A 57 -1.11 -7.07 7.37
N PHE A 58 -1.97 -6.06 7.41
CA PHE A 58 -3.19 -6.14 8.20
C PHE A 58 -4.27 -6.92 7.42
N PRO A 59 -4.93 -7.90 8.06
CA PRO A 59 -5.93 -8.72 7.35
C PRO A 59 -7.15 -7.90 6.94
N PHE A 60 -7.64 -8.11 5.71
CA PHE A 60 -8.86 -7.45 5.25
C PHE A 60 -10.04 -7.79 6.14
N PRO A 61 -10.94 -6.82 6.42
CA PRO A 61 -12.05 -6.99 7.36
C PRO A 61 -13.18 -7.87 6.82
N THR A 62 -13.25 -8.10 5.50
CA THR A 62 -14.32 -8.91 4.91
C THR A 62 -13.94 -10.39 4.92
N PRO A 63 -14.69 -11.26 5.62
CA PRO A 63 -14.39 -12.68 5.62
C PRO A 63 -14.72 -13.31 4.26
N LYS A 64 -13.72 -13.86 3.59
CA LYS A 64 -13.91 -14.47 2.24
C LYS A 64 -14.62 -15.83 2.28
N LYS A 65 -14.51 -16.57 3.36
CA LYS A 65 -15.23 -17.83 3.59
C LYS A 65 -15.40 -18.07 5.08
N ARG A 66 -16.54 -18.65 5.43
CA ARG A 66 -16.97 -18.89 6.81
C ARG A 66 -15.99 -19.74 7.67
N ARG A 67 -14.90 -20.26 7.09
CA ARG A 67 -13.95 -21.17 7.78
C ARG A 67 -12.47 -20.89 7.49
N ALA A 68 -12.13 -19.74 6.92
CA ALA A 68 -10.71 -19.42 6.69
C ALA A 68 -10.01 -19.18 8.04
N LYS A 69 -8.90 -19.87 8.27
CA LYS A 69 -8.04 -19.57 9.42
C LYS A 69 -7.47 -18.17 9.28
N ASN A 70 -7.18 -17.50 10.40
CA ASN A 70 -6.61 -16.14 10.38
C ASN A 70 -5.34 -16.05 9.52
N SER A 71 -4.54 -17.12 9.49
CA SER A 71 -3.34 -17.22 8.65
C SER A 71 -3.62 -17.26 7.14
N GLU A 72 -4.87 -17.54 6.74
CA GLU A 72 -5.28 -17.67 5.34
C GLU A 72 -6.01 -16.43 4.82
N ARG A 73 -6.23 -15.41 5.68
CA ARG A 73 -6.88 -14.17 5.26
C ARG A 73 -5.91 -13.36 4.40
N GLU A 74 -6.41 -12.84 3.30
CA GLU A 74 -5.66 -11.87 2.51
C GLU A 74 -5.34 -10.65 3.37
N ARG A 75 -4.17 -10.07 3.12
CA ARG A 75 -3.66 -8.93 3.88
C ARG A 75 -3.46 -7.75 2.96
N CYS A 76 -3.65 -6.57 3.52
CA CYS A 76 -3.33 -5.30 2.89
C CYS A 76 -1.91 -4.92 3.30
N ASP A 77 -1.13 -4.41 2.38
CA ASP A 77 0.29 -4.08 2.60
C ASP A 77 0.45 -3.05 3.71
N LEU A 78 -0.34 -1.97 3.68
CA LEU A 78 -0.31 -0.90 4.69
C LEU A 78 -1.73 -0.44 4.98
N VAL A 79 -2.03 -0.24 6.26
CA VAL A 79 -3.28 0.42 6.69
C VAL A 79 -2.90 1.59 7.57
N LEU A 80 -3.46 2.77 7.27
CA LEU A 80 -3.16 4.00 8.01
C LEU A 80 -4.36 4.45 8.85
N THR A 81 -4.06 4.89 10.08
CA THR A 81 -5.03 5.57 10.95
C THR A 81 -4.56 7.00 11.21
N GLU A 82 -5.51 7.91 11.46
CA GLU A 82 -5.17 9.31 11.80
C GLU A 82 -4.48 9.40 13.15
N ASP A 83 -4.91 8.56 14.09
CA ASP A 83 -4.33 8.51 15.44
C ASP A 83 -3.30 7.38 15.50
N PRO A 84 -2.00 7.69 15.69
CA PRO A 84 -0.97 6.66 15.77
C PRO A 84 -1.10 5.76 17.00
N GLY A 85 -1.87 6.17 18.00
CA GLY A 85 -2.09 5.39 19.22
C GLY A 85 -3.21 4.37 19.13
N GLN A 86 -4.06 4.45 18.10
CA GLN A 86 -5.23 3.59 18.00
C GLN A 86 -5.06 2.50 16.93
N PRO A 87 -5.13 1.21 17.33
CA PRO A 87 -5.06 0.12 16.36
C PRO A 87 -6.30 0.07 15.46
N VAL A 88 -6.15 -0.58 14.31
CA VAL A 88 -7.31 -0.87 13.46
C VAL A 88 -8.08 -2.04 14.08
N VAL A 89 -9.40 -1.91 14.14
CA VAL A 89 -10.28 -2.95 14.69
C VAL A 89 -10.38 -4.13 13.70
N ASP A 90 -10.12 -5.34 14.16
CA ASP A 90 -10.31 -6.56 13.37
C ASP A 90 -11.74 -7.10 13.61
N LEU A 91 -12.66 -6.72 12.72
CA LEU A 91 -14.08 -7.10 12.82
C LEU A 91 -14.29 -8.62 12.82
N VAL A 92 -13.46 -9.37 12.10
CA VAL A 92 -13.56 -10.83 12.02
C VAL A 92 -13.16 -11.47 13.35
N GLU A 93 -12.14 -10.92 13.99
CA GLU A 93 -11.70 -11.43 15.29
C GLU A 93 -12.71 -11.08 16.40
N ILE A 94 -13.36 -9.92 16.30
CA ILE A 94 -14.44 -9.54 17.23
C ILE A 94 -15.61 -10.51 17.09
N ASP A 95 -16.12 -10.69 15.87
CA ASP A 95 -17.24 -11.59 15.59
C ASP A 95 -16.97 -13.01 16.10
N LYS A 96 -15.74 -13.48 15.90
CA LYS A 96 -15.29 -14.79 16.39
C LYS A 96 -15.34 -14.87 17.91
N ARG A 97 -14.81 -13.86 18.61
CA ARG A 97 -14.83 -13.80 20.09
C ARG A 97 -16.25 -13.75 20.63
N GLU A 98 -17.12 -12.96 20.00
CA GLU A 98 -18.53 -12.87 20.37
C GLU A 98 -19.23 -14.23 20.24
N HIS A 99 -18.99 -14.95 19.16
CA HIS A 99 -19.55 -16.30 18.95
C HIS A 99 -19.03 -17.30 20.00
N GLU A 100 -17.76 -17.24 20.34
CA GLU A 100 -17.16 -18.11 21.35
C GLU A 100 -17.74 -17.83 22.75
N LEU A 101 -17.97 -16.55 23.06
CA LEU A 101 -18.53 -16.13 24.35
C LEU A 101 -20.05 -16.39 24.45
N ALA A 102 -20.78 -16.25 23.36
CA ALA A 102 -22.25 -16.47 23.33
C ALA A 102 -22.63 -17.91 23.62
N GLY A 103 -21.72 -18.87 23.37
CA GLY A 103 -21.93 -20.28 23.70
C GLY A 103 -21.50 -20.70 25.11
N GLY A 104 -21.02 -19.78 25.95
CA GLY A 104 -20.42 -20.07 27.25
C GLY A 104 -21.22 -19.58 28.47
N LEU A 105 -20.83 -20.09 29.64
CA LEU A 105 -21.41 -19.70 30.94
C LEU A 105 -21.17 -18.23 31.31
N PHE A 106 -20.36 -17.50 30.57
CA PHE A 106 -19.93 -16.13 30.85
C PHE A 106 -20.54 -15.08 29.90
N ALA A 107 -21.66 -15.40 29.28
CA ALA A 107 -22.35 -14.51 28.34
C ALA A 107 -22.57 -13.06 28.84
N PRO A 108 -22.89 -12.80 30.13
CA PRO A 108 -23.07 -11.42 30.61
C PRO A 108 -21.79 -10.56 30.65
N VAL A 109 -20.61 -11.20 30.72
CA VAL A 109 -19.31 -10.50 30.74
C VAL A 109 -18.88 -10.12 29.33
N ALA A 110 -19.43 -10.80 28.32
CA ALA A 110 -19.11 -10.58 26.90
C ALA A 110 -19.54 -9.19 26.41
N GLU A 111 -20.65 -8.67 26.90
CA GLU A 111 -21.15 -7.33 26.51
C GLU A 111 -20.20 -6.20 26.93
N GLN A 112 -19.47 -6.36 28.02
CA GLN A 112 -18.47 -5.37 28.46
C GLN A 112 -17.12 -5.54 27.77
N ALA A 113 -16.79 -6.77 27.35
CA ALA A 113 -15.52 -7.06 26.65
C ALA A 113 -15.57 -6.66 25.16
N ALA A 114 -16.74 -6.38 24.62
CA ALA A 114 -16.94 -6.11 23.18
C ALA A 114 -16.57 -4.70 22.73
N LYS A 115 -16.24 -3.79 23.66
CA LYS A 115 -15.74 -2.46 23.27
C LYS A 115 -14.23 -2.55 22.98
N VAL A 116 -13.91 -2.99 21.78
CA VAL A 116 -12.54 -2.91 21.28
C VAL A 116 -12.28 -1.44 20.90
N GLU A 117 -11.43 -0.78 21.66
CA GLU A 117 -10.99 0.58 21.33
C GLU A 117 -10.07 0.51 20.11
N GLY A 118 -10.35 1.33 19.11
CA GLY A 118 -9.57 1.37 17.89
C GLY A 118 -10.30 2.09 16.76
N THR A 119 -9.59 2.23 15.66
CA THR A 119 -10.13 2.84 14.43
C THR A 119 -10.92 1.79 13.65
N ASN A 120 -12.15 2.10 13.28
CA ASN A 120 -12.94 1.19 12.43
C ASN A 120 -12.29 1.05 11.04
N PRO A 121 -12.41 -0.12 10.40
CA PRO A 121 -11.86 -0.31 9.04
C PRO A 121 -12.36 0.71 8.01
N GLU A 122 -13.58 1.20 8.15
CA GLU A 122 -14.15 2.23 7.25
C GLU A 122 -13.49 3.60 7.43
N ASP A 123 -12.91 3.88 8.61
CA ASP A 123 -12.25 5.16 8.93
C ASP A 123 -10.73 5.11 8.65
N ALA A 124 -10.19 3.94 8.31
CA ALA A 124 -8.77 3.75 7.99
C ALA A 124 -8.52 3.82 6.49
N LEU A 125 -7.29 4.20 6.09
CA LEU A 125 -6.89 4.21 4.68
C LEU A 125 -6.11 2.93 4.36
N TRP A 126 -6.60 2.15 3.39
CA TRP A 126 -6.06 0.85 2.99
C TRP A 126 -5.23 1.00 1.72
N LEU A 127 -3.96 0.60 1.78
CA LEU A 127 -2.97 0.87 0.74
C LEU A 127 -2.29 -0.43 0.28
N GLU A 128 -2.40 -0.72 -1.01
CA GLU A 128 -1.63 -1.80 -1.67
C GLU A 128 -0.44 -1.16 -2.38
N LEU A 129 0.73 -1.77 -2.27
CA LEU A 129 1.98 -1.25 -2.81
C LEU A 129 2.51 -2.13 -3.94
N LYS A 130 2.96 -1.50 -5.00
CA LYS A 130 3.78 -2.15 -6.03
C LYS A 130 5.02 -1.31 -6.31
N VAL A 131 6.14 -2.01 -6.48
CA VAL A 131 7.42 -1.39 -6.83
C VAL A 131 7.88 -2.00 -8.14
N CYS A 132 8.28 -1.15 -9.08
CA CYS A 132 8.72 -1.58 -10.40
C CYS A 132 9.79 -0.63 -10.93
N GLY A 133 10.87 -1.17 -11.49
CA GLY A 133 11.91 -0.37 -12.14
C GLY A 133 12.10 -0.80 -13.59
N GLN A 134 12.52 0.14 -14.47
CA GLN A 134 12.92 -0.20 -15.83
C GLN A 134 14.16 -1.10 -15.84
N TYR A 135 15.02 -0.91 -14.84
CA TYR A 135 16.16 -1.78 -14.58
C TYR A 135 15.99 -2.44 -13.22
N GLU A 136 16.53 -3.65 -13.10
CA GLU A 136 16.54 -4.42 -11.85
C GLU A 136 17.97 -4.94 -11.60
N PHE A 137 18.28 -5.23 -10.34
CA PHE A 137 19.61 -5.70 -9.94
C PHE A 137 19.54 -7.21 -9.70
N VAL A 138 20.11 -7.97 -10.64
CA VAL A 138 20.05 -9.44 -10.58
C VAL A 138 21.47 -10.01 -10.52
N SER A 139 21.74 -10.77 -9.48
CA SER A 139 23.06 -11.43 -9.29
C SER A 139 24.24 -10.47 -9.39
N GLY A 140 24.07 -9.25 -8.88
CA GLY A 140 25.14 -8.26 -8.86
C GLY A 140 25.26 -7.42 -10.13
N VAL A 141 24.34 -7.57 -11.08
CA VAL A 141 24.40 -6.87 -12.37
C VAL A 141 23.08 -6.14 -12.64
N PRO A 142 23.14 -4.85 -13.04
CA PRO A 142 21.95 -4.16 -13.55
C PRO A 142 21.54 -4.73 -14.91
N ILE A 143 20.28 -5.09 -15.04
CA ILE A 143 19.72 -5.58 -16.32
C ILE A 143 18.35 -4.91 -16.58
N PRO A 144 17.94 -4.77 -17.85
CA PRO A 144 16.59 -4.32 -18.15
C PRO A 144 15.55 -5.28 -17.58
N ASN A 145 14.53 -4.74 -16.93
CA ASN A 145 13.45 -5.52 -16.31
C ASN A 145 12.48 -6.04 -17.39
N THR A 146 12.54 -7.33 -17.67
CA THR A 146 11.68 -7.97 -18.69
C THR A 146 10.20 -8.01 -18.27
N ALA A 147 9.90 -7.89 -16.98
CA ALA A 147 8.55 -7.87 -16.43
C ALA A 147 7.99 -6.44 -16.26
N TYR A 148 8.72 -5.42 -16.70
CA TYR A 148 8.40 -4.00 -16.48
C TYR A 148 6.94 -3.66 -16.82
N THR A 149 6.48 -3.99 -18.02
CA THR A 149 5.09 -3.68 -18.44
C THR A 149 4.05 -4.36 -17.54
N THR A 150 4.34 -5.59 -17.10
CA THR A 150 3.49 -6.32 -16.16
C THR A 150 3.45 -5.61 -14.80
N GLY A 151 4.61 -5.21 -14.30
CA GLY A 151 4.76 -4.50 -13.02
C GLY A 151 4.05 -3.15 -13.01
N VAL A 152 4.15 -2.41 -14.12
CA VAL A 152 3.53 -1.06 -14.22
C VAL A 152 2.02 -1.13 -14.43
N VAL A 153 1.53 -2.07 -15.24
CA VAL A 153 0.11 -2.07 -15.69
C VAL A 153 -0.73 -3.14 -15.02
N LEU A 154 -0.24 -4.39 -14.97
CA LEU A 154 -1.09 -5.53 -14.56
C LEU A 154 -1.09 -5.75 -13.05
N ALA A 155 0.06 -5.59 -12.39
CA ALA A 155 0.14 -5.82 -10.94
C ALA A 155 -0.73 -4.81 -10.16
N PRO A 156 -0.62 -3.47 -10.39
CA PRO A 156 -1.52 -2.54 -9.71
C PRO A 156 -3.00 -2.74 -10.07
N ALA A 157 -3.29 -3.15 -11.32
CA ALA A 157 -4.67 -3.44 -11.73
C ALA A 157 -5.29 -4.59 -10.91
N THR A 158 -4.48 -5.56 -10.48
CA THR A 158 -4.93 -6.66 -9.62
C THR A 158 -5.26 -6.15 -8.22
N ASP A 159 -4.40 -5.29 -7.68
CA ASP A 159 -4.59 -4.69 -6.35
C ASP A 159 -5.80 -3.75 -6.32
N ILE A 160 -5.98 -2.93 -7.36
CA ILE A 160 -7.17 -2.08 -7.52
C ILE A 160 -8.45 -2.94 -7.46
N LYS A 161 -8.47 -4.07 -8.18
CA LYS A 161 -9.63 -4.99 -8.16
C LYS A 161 -9.83 -5.63 -6.78
N LYS A 162 -8.76 -5.93 -6.06
CA LYS A 162 -8.79 -6.48 -4.72
C LYS A 162 -9.42 -5.47 -3.75
N LEU A 163 -8.90 -4.24 -3.72
CA LEU A 163 -9.41 -3.15 -2.89
C LEU A 163 -10.88 -2.82 -3.22
N ALA A 164 -11.23 -2.75 -4.50
CA ALA A 164 -12.57 -2.40 -4.96
C ALA A 164 -13.65 -3.41 -4.53
N LYS A 165 -13.29 -4.64 -4.22
CA LYS A 165 -14.23 -5.69 -3.80
C LYS A 165 -14.58 -5.62 -2.31
N GLU A 166 -13.77 -4.91 -1.52
CA GLU A 166 -13.98 -4.83 -0.08
C GLU A 166 -15.22 -3.99 0.25
N THR A 167 -16.04 -4.48 1.15
CA THR A 167 -17.32 -3.87 1.52
C THR A 167 -17.27 -3.16 2.87
N ALA A 168 -16.21 -3.39 3.64
CA ALA A 168 -16.07 -2.84 5.00
C ALA A 168 -14.99 -1.75 5.08
N ILE A 169 -14.47 -1.29 3.92
CA ILE A 169 -13.48 -0.20 3.86
C ILE A 169 -14.02 0.92 2.96
N ALA A 170 -13.94 2.16 3.44
CA ALA A 170 -14.39 3.32 2.66
C ALA A 170 -13.24 3.99 1.90
N HIS A 171 -12.02 3.94 2.45
CA HIS A 171 -10.87 4.65 1.89
C HIS A 171 -9.79 3.66 1.48
N ALA A 172 -9.46 3.66 0.19
CA ALA A 172 -8.45 2.76 -0.36
C ALA A 172 -7.67 3.41 -1.50
N ALA A 173 -6.39 3.05 -1.64
CA ALA A 173 -5.60 3.48 -2.78
C ALA A 173 -4.54 2.43 -3.14
N SER A 174 -4.18 2.39 -4.42
CA SER A 174 -3.04 1.61 -4.92
C SER A 174 -1.85 2.56 -5.06
N ILE A 175 -0.71 2.16 -4.53
CA ILE A 175 0.56 2.87 -4.64
C ILE A 175 1.41 2.12 -5.67
N LEU A 176 1.87 2.84 -6.69
CA LEU A 176 2.91 2.34 -7.60
C LEU A 176 4.13 3.24 -7.44
N ILE A 177 5.25 2.65 -7.03
CA ILE A 177 6.56 3.30 -7.05
C ILE A 177 7.27 2.80 -8.30
N LEU A 178 7.49 3.70 -9.23
CA LEU A 178 8.09 3.41 -10.53
C LEU A 178 9.48 4.05 -10.60
N PHE A 179 10.50 3.22 -10.79
CA PHE A 179 11.87 3.70 -11.05
C PHE A 179 12.12 3.71 -12.54
N ALA A 180 12.53 4.86 -13.10
CA ALA A 180 12.68 5.04 -14.53
C ALA A 180 13.95 5.82 -14.87
N THR A 181 14.40 5.71 -16.12
CA THR A 181 15.61 6.38 -16.61
C THR A 181 15.53 7.91 -16.59
N ASN A 182 14.31 8.45 -16.71
CA ASN A 182 14.11 9.90 -16.69
C ASN A 182 12.64 10.24 -16.43
N GLU A 183 12.38 11.52 -16.16
CA GLU A 183 11.04 12.02 -15.84
C GLU A 183 10.04 11.84 -16.98
N ASP A 184 10.45 12.10 -18.22
CA ASP A 184 9.55 12.00 -19.39
C ASP A 184 9.06 10.54 -19.56
N THR A 185 9.96 9.59 -19.43
CA THR A 185 9.62 8.15 -19.48
C THR A 185 8.68 7.78 -18.34
N ALA A 186 9.01 8.18 -17.12
CA ALA A 186 8.17 7.89 -15.96
C ALA A 186 6.75 8.45 -16.13
N ARG A 187 6.64 9.69 -16.56
CA ARG A 187 5.37 10.38 -16.79
C ARG A 187 4.54 9.70 -17.88
N HIS A 188 5.19 9.38 -19.00
CA HIS A 188 4.57 8.69 -20.13
C HIS A 188 4.02 7.31 -19.68
N ASP A 189 4.85 6.53 -19.00
CA ASP A 189 4.48 5.15 -18.63
C ASP A 189 3.36 5.12 -17.59
N LEU A 190 3.36 6.06 -16.63
CA LEU A 190 2.26 6.22 -15.68
C LEU A 190 0.97 6.62 -16.39
N GLN A 191 1.04 7.53 -17.37
CA GLN A 191 -0.15 7.91 -18.15
C GLN A 191 -0.72 6.72 -18.89
N ILE A 192 0.13 5.91 -19.53
CA ILE A 192 -0.28 4.68 -20.22
C ILE A 192 -0.96 3.71 -19.22
N ALA A 193 -0.36 3.52 -18.05
CA ALA A 193 -0.93 2.63 -17.03
C ALA A 193 -2.34 3.09 -16.62
N VAL A 194 -2.48 4.36 -16.28
CA VAL A 194 -3.77 4.94 -15.85
C VAL A 194 -4.82 4.79 -16.97
N HIS A 195 -4.46 5.10 -18.23
CA HIS A 195 -5.37 4.91 -19.35
C HIS A 195 -5.80 3.45 -19.48
N LYS A 196 -4.87 2.51 -19.38
CA LYS A 196 -5.19 1.07 -19.44
C LYS A 196 -6.10 0.62 -18.30
N TRP A 197 -5.96 1.20 -17.10
CA TRP A 197 -6.85 0.90 -15.97
C TRP A 197 -8.26 1.44 -16.23
N LEU A 198 -8.37 2.65 -16.79
CA LEU A 198 -9.66 3.24 -17.18
C LEU A 198 -10.32 2.45 -18.31
N ASP A 199 -9.57 2.05 -19.34
CA ASP A 199 -10.06 1.22 -20.44
C ASP A 199 -10.64 -0.13 -19.95
N LYS A 200 -10.08 -0.65 -18.85
CA LYS A 200 -10.58 -1.87 -18.19
C LYS A 200 -11.70 -1.58 -17.20
N SER A 201 -12.21 -0.35 -17.18
CA SER A 201 -13.27 0.11 -16.28
C SER A 201 -12.94 -0.14 -14.80
N LEU A 202 -11.66 -0.02 -14.40
CA LEU A 202 -11.30 -0.14 -13.01
C LEU A 202 -11.84 1.08 -12.24
N PRO A 203 -12.38 0.88 -11.03
CA PRO A 203 -13.04 1.96 -10.28
C PRO A 203 -12.00 2.84 -9.56
N ILE A 204 -11.29 3.64 -10.33
CA ILE A 204 -10.27 4.56 -9.82
C ILE A 204 -10.74 6.01 -9.90
N ARG A 205 -10.08 6.86 -9.12
CA ARG A 205 -10.17 8.32 -9.22
C ARG A 205 -8.83 8.85 -9.72
N SER A 206 -8.75 10.16 -9.97
CA SER A 206 -7.51 10.80 -10.43
C SER A 206 -6.35 10.52 -9.47
N PRO A 207 -5.23 10.00 -9.97
CA PRO A 207 -4.07 9.73 -9.11
C PRO A 207 -3.34 11.01 -8.74
N SER A 208 -2.65 10.96 -7.60
CA SER A 208 -1.63 11.94 -7.22
C SER A 208 -0.27 11.38 -7.62
N ILE A 209 0.49 12.18 -8.39
CA ILE A 209 1.79 11.74 -8.91
C ILE A 209 2.87 12.69 -8.41
N ARG A 210 3.99 12.12 -7.93
CA ARG A 210 5.22 12.83 -7.58
C ARG A 210 6.37 12.19 -8.32
N ILE A 211 7.22 12.96 -8.96
CA ILE A 211 8.44 12.47 -9.63
C ILE A 211 9.62 13.20 -9.03
N THR A 212 10.59 12.44 -8.55
CA THR A 212 11.76 12.99 -7.87
C THR A 212 13.04 12.37 -8.43
N PRO A 213 14.11 13.14 -8.63
CA PRO A 213 15.38 12.57 -9.02
C PRO A 213 15.98 11.72 -7.90
N ILE A 214 16.66 10.66 -8.27
CA ILE A 214 17.39 9.78 -7.36
C ILE A 214 18.81 9.57 -7.90
N ASP A 215 19.70 9.01 -7.07
CA ASP A 215 21.05 8.64 -7.52
C ASP A 215 20.93 7.38 -8.40
N GLU A 216 21.31 7.51 -9.66
CA GLU A 216 21.34 6.41 -10.61
C GLU A 216 22.43 5.42 -10.23
N ARG A 217 22.03 4.23 -9.78
CA ARG A 217 22.97 3.16 -9.41
C ARG A 217 22.86 1.95 -10.35
N ILE A 218 21.65 1.69 -10.84
CA ILE A 218 21.41 0.52 -11.70
C ILE A 218 20.78 0.87 -13.06
N GLY A 219 20.61 2.18 -13.34
CA GLY A 219 20.08 2.64 -14.63
C GLY A 219 18.77 3.42 -14.51
N ASN A 220 18.22 3.57 -13.30
CA ASN A 220 17.03 4.40 -13.08
C ASN A 220 17.46 5.70 -12.40
N ALA A 221 17.07 6.85 -12.91
CA ALA A 221 17.48 8.17 -12.40
C ALA A 221 16.35 8.95 -11.73
N VAL A 222 15.13 8.43 -11.77
CA VAL A 222 13.98 9.05 -11.09
C VAL A 222 13.13 8.00 -10.38
N ALA A 223 12.49 8.40 -9.29
CA ALA A 223 11.42 7.66 -8.63
C ALA A 223 10.11 8.42 -8.89
N ALA A 224 9.14 7.75 -9.47
CA ALA A 224 7.79 8.29 -9.69
C ALA A 224 6.81 7.55 -8.79
N ILE A 225 6.20 8.28 -7.88
CA ILE A 225 5.21 7.80 -6.93
C ILE A 225 3.82 8.11 -7.49
N CYS A 226 3.00 7.10 -7.71
CA CYS A 226 1.64 7.24 -8.19
C CYS A 226 0.68 6.64 -7.16
N VAL A 227 -0.06 7.48 -6.46
CA VAL A 227 -1.07 7.05 -5.48
C VAL A 227 -2.44 7.22 -6.13
N THR A 228 -3.09 6.10 -6.41
CA THR A 228 -4.35 6.03 -7.17
C THR A 228 -5.51 5.66 -6.23
N PRO A 229 -6.40 6.60 -5.89
CA PRO A 229 -7.57 6.27 -5.06
C PRO A 229 -8.49 5.28 -5.76
N VAL A 230 -9.01 4.33 -5.00
CA VAL A 230 -9.89 3.27 -5.50
C VAL A 230 -11.28 3.46 -4.89
N LYS A 231 -12.33 3.44 -5.73
CA LYS A 231 -13.71 3.41 -5.27
C LYS A 231 -14.02 2.00 -4.78
N THR A 232 -14.36 1.87 -3.52
CA THR A 232 -14.70 0.59 -2.90
C THR A 232 -16.20 0.33 -3.00
N LYS A 233 -16.61 -0.89 -2.68
CA LYS A 233 -18.05 -1.24 -2.63
C LYS A 233 -18.80 -0.54 -1.48
N PHE A 234 -18.08 -0.01 -0.52
CA PHE A 234 -18.66 0.78 0.57
C PHE A 234 -19.33 2.06 0.05
N GLU A 235 -18.85 2.60 -1.08
CA GLU A 235 -19.31 3.86 -1.66
C GLU A 235 -20.51 3.71 -2.62
N PHE A 236 -21.02 2.49 -2.84
CA PHE A 236 -22.13 2.23 -3.78
C PHE A 236 -23.44 1.92 -3.06
#